data_d9dd53ed9441c86414bc571243042bcc
#
_entry.id   d9dd53ed9441c86414bc571243042bcc
#
_cell.length_a   1.000
_cell.length_b   1.000
_cell.length_c   1.000
_cell.angle_alpha   90.00
_cell.angle_beta   90.00
_cell.angle_gamma   90.00
#
_symmetry.space_group_name_H-M   'P 1'
#
loop_
_entity.id
_entity.type
_entity.pdbx_description
1 polymer ?
#
loop_
_entity_poly.entity_id
_entity_poly.type
_entity_poly.pdbx_seq_one_letter_code
_entity_poly.pdbx_strand_id
1 'polypeptide(L)'
;MISLSEKQIKKAMFISPIVDMENVILNMMKWENVSEEELEAKKIINTSFGESLLWEYLSYVRKNSIIWDIPTSILYGEKDDITSLKAMNNFANKINADLTILENGEHWFHTEEQISFLDSWFEKSICSNAD
;
A
#
# COMPACT_ATOMS: atom_id res chain seq x y z
N MET A 1 3.04 9.86 2.13
CA MET A 1 3.46 9.20 3.39
C MET A 1 4.80 9.69 3.90
N ILE A 2 5.83 9.65 3.08
CA ILE A 2 7.19 10.01 3.52
C ILE A 2 7.27 11.46 4.00
N SER A 3 6.55 12.37 3.35
CA SER A 3 6.52 13.78 3.72
C SER A 3 5.98 14.04 5.13
N LEU A 4 5.28 13.08 5.73
CA LEU A 4 4.73 13.21 7.07
C LEU A 4 5.74 12.86 8.16
N SER A 5 6.87 12.25 7.80
CA SER A 5 7.86 11.78 8.78
C SER A 5 8.53 12.91 9.57
N GLU A 6 8.52 14.12 9.03
CA GLU A 6 9.12 15.28 9.70
C GLU A 6 8.17 15.95 10.71
N LYS A 7 6.90 15.54 10.75
CA LYS A 7 5.90 16.12 11.64
C LYS A 7 5.64 15.20 12.81
N GLN A 8 5.30 15.77 13.96
CA GLN A 8 4.88 14.97 15.10
C GLN A 8 3.48 14.43 14.85
N ILE A 9 3.39 13.15 14.52
CA ILE A 9 2.13 12.45 14.27
C ILE A 9 1.94 11.44 15.40
N LYS A 10 0.80 11.51 16.09
CA LYS A 10 0.51 10.60 17.20
C LYS A 10 -0.03 9.27 16.73
N LYS A 11 -0.72 9.24 15.60
CA LYS A 11 -1.27 8.02 15.01
C LYS A 11 -1.48 8.19 13.53
N ALA A 12 -1.27 7.11 12.79
CA ALA A 12 -1.56 7.05 11.37
C ALA A 12 -2.66 6.01 11.11
N MET A 13 -3.50 6.28 10.12
CA MET A 13 -4.53 5.36 9.66
C MET A 13 -4.40 5.21 8.15
N PHE A 14 -4.19 3.99 7.69
CA PHE A 14 -4.03 3.70 6.28
C PHE A 14 -5.19 2.84 5.79
N ILE A 15 -5.73 3.18 4.63
CA ILE A 15 -6.80 2.44 3.98
C ILE A 15 -6.25 1.88 2.68
N SER A 16 -6.23 0.55 2.56
CA SER A 16 -5.73 -0.14 1.37
C SER A 16 -4.35 0.37 0.90
N PRO A 17 -3.36 0.47 1.80
CA PRO A 17 -2.06 0.98 1.39
C PRO A 17 -1.36 0.00 0.44
N ILE A 18 -0.55 0.54 -0.47
CA ILE A 18 0.32 -0.28 -1.31
C ILE A 18 1.63 -0.45 -0.53
N VAL A 19 1.88 -1.66 -0.05
CA VAL A 19 2.99 -1.93 0.86
C VAL A 19 4.16 -2.65 0.21
N ASP A 20 3.95 -3.20 -0.97
CA ASP A 20 4.99 -3.91 -1.73
C ASP A 20 5.07 -3.31 -3.13
N MET A 21 5.69 -2.15 -3.23
CA MET A 21 5.79 -1.42 -4.49
C MET A 21 6.63 -2.17 -5.51
N GLU A 22 7.65 -2.90 -5.07
CA GLU A 22 8.45 -3.72 -5.98
C GLU A 22 7.56 -4.73 -6.71
N ASN A 23 6.71 -5.43 -5.97
CA ASN A 23 5.82 -6.43 -6.56
C ASN A 23 4.80 -5.80 -7.52
N VAL A 24 4.30 -4.61 -7.19
CA VAL A 24 3.40 -3.88 -8.08
C VAL A 24 4.09 -3.54 -9.39
N ILE A 25 5.32 -3.05 -9.33
CA ILE A 25 6.10 -2.72 -10.53
C ILE A 25 6.39 -3.97 -11.37
N LEU A 26 6.78 -5.06 -10.72
CA LEU A 26 7.05 -6.32 -11.41
C LEU A 26 5.80 -6.87 -12.10
N ASN A 27 4.63 -6.74 -11.48
CA ASN A 27 3.37 -7.14 -12.10
C ASN A 27 3.05 -6.29 -13.32
N MET A 28 3.26 -4.97 -13.24
CA MET A 28 3.05 -4.07 -14.38
C MET A 28 3.98 -4.42 -15.54
N MET A 29 5.23 -4.75 -15.25
CA MET A 29 6.19 -5.21 -16.26
C MET A 29 5.71 -6.51 -16.92
N LYS A 30 5.17 -7.43 -16.13
CA LYS A 30 4.64 -8.69 -16.64
C LYS A 30 3.45 -8.46 -17.58
N TRP A 31 2.56 -7.53 -17.22
CA TRP A 31 1.40 -7.20 -18.07
C TRP A 31 1.83 -6.57 -19.39
N GLU A 32 2.89 -5.79 -19.40
CA GLU A 32 3.44 -5.18 -20.63
C GLU A 32 4.47 -6.07 -21.33
N ASN A 33 4.74 -7.26 -20.79
CA ASN A 33 5.73 -8.19 -21.33
C ASN A 33 7.12 -7.56 -21.44
N VAL A 34 7.53 -6.85 -20.39
CA VAL A 34 8.82 -6.16 -20.30
C VAL A 34 9.72 -6.91 -19.33
N SER A 35 10.96 -7.20 -19.74
CA SER A 35 11.96 -7.81 -18.86
C SER A 35 12.72 -6.74 -18.08
N GLU A 36 13.40 -7.14 -17.00
CA GLU A 36 14.23 -6.21 -16.23
C GLU A 36 15.40 -5.68 -17.07
N GLU A 37 15.99 -6.54 -17.89
CA GLU A 37 17.07 -6.13 -18.78
C GLU A 37 16.63 -5.06 -19.77
N GLU A 38 15.41 -5.20 -20.31
CA GLU A 38 14.84 -4.21 -21.23
C GLU A 38 14.58 -2.89 -20.53
N LEU A 39 14.02 -2.93 -19.30
CA LEU A 39 13.78 -1.71 -18.54
C LEU A 39 15.08 -1.03 -18.15
N GLU A 40 16.11 -1.79 -17.76
CA GLU A 40 17.43 -1.24 -17.45
C GLU A 40 18.06 -0.57 -18.66
N ALA A 41 17.94 -1.20 -19.83
CA ALA A 41 18.50 -0.65 -21.06
C ALA A 41 17.79 0.63 -21.52
N LYS A 42 16.48 0.65 -21.44
CA LYS A 42 15.67 1.78 -21.92
C LYS A 42 15.45 2.87 -20.88
N LYS A 43 15.58 2.54 -19.59
CA LYS A 43 15.38 3.40 -18.42
C LYS A 43 13.92 3.81 -18.21
N ILE A 44 13.19 4.13 -19.26
CA ILE A 44 11.79 4.54 -19.21
C ILE A 44 11.04 3.78 -20.28
N ILE A 45 9.93 3.14 -19.90
CA ILE A 45 9.03 2.45 -20.84
C ILE A 45 7.61 2.92 -20.55
N ASN A 46 6.95 3.49 -21.56
CA ASN A 46 5.56 3.87 -21.46
C ASN A 46 4.68 2.65 -21.67
N THR A 47 3.69 2.48 -20.79
CA THR A 47 2.78 1.34 -20.86
C THR A 47 1.48 1.71 -21.58
N SER A 48 0.75 0.67 -22.02
CA SER A 48 -0.54 0.86 -22.69
C SER A 48 -1.65 1.35 -21.75
N PHE A 49 -1.46 1.21 -20.43
CA PHE A 49 -2.46 1.62 -19.46
C PHE A 49 -2.18 2.99 -18.81
N GLY A 50 -1.32 3.80 -19.44
CA GLY A 50 -1.11 5.19 -19.03
C GLY A 50 -0.04 5.44 -17.98
N GLU A 51 0.55 4.41 -17.41
CA GLU A 51 1.64 4.53 -16.45
C GLU A 51 2.98 4.36 -17.16
N SER A 52 4.05 4.92 -16.57
CA SER A 52 5.40 4.73 -17.09
C SER A 52 6.21 3.87 -16.13
N LEU A 53 6.96 2.93 -16.69
CA LEU A 53 7.89 2.10 -15.93
C LEU A 53 9.25 2.79 -15.91
N LEU A 54 9.81 2.98 -14.70
CA LEU A 54 11.07 3.66 -14.50
C LEU A 54 12.07 2.73 -13.82
N TRP A 55 13.20 2.48 -14.47
CA TRP A 55 14.26 1.67 -13.89
C TRP A 55 14.80 2.27 -12.57
N GLU A 56 14.94 3.58 -12.53
CA GLU A 56 15.40 4.26 -11.32
C GLU A 56 14.48 4.03 -10.13
N TYR A 57 13.16 4.04 -10.37
CA TYR A 57 12.19 3.83 -9.30
C TYR A 57 12.24 2.39 -8.79
N LEU A 58 12.31 1.42 -9.68
CA LEU A 58 12.44 0.01 -9.28
C LEU A 58 13.71 -0.21 -8.45
N SER A 59 14.84 0.37 -8.90
CA SER A 59 16.10 0.30 -8.14
C SER A 59 15.98 0.95 -6.78
N TYR A 60 15.28 2.08 -6.70
CA TYR A 60 15.07 2.81 -5.44
C TYR A 60 14.28 1.95 -4.44
N VAL A 61 13.15 1.37 -4.84
CA VAL A 61 12.32 0.58 -3.92
C VAL A 61 13.03 -0.70 -3.46
N ARG A 62 13.92 -1.24 -4.27
CA ARG A 62 14.74 -2.41 -3.88
C ARG A 62 15.78 -2.09 -2.84
N LYS A 63 16.35 -0.88 -2.90
CA LYS A 63 17.44 -0.47 -2.00
C LYS A 63 16.94 0.14 -0.70
N ASN A 64 15.73 0.67 -0.68
CA ASN A 64 15.21 1.43 0.46
C ASN A 64 14.05 0.72 1.10
N SER A 65 14.21 0.36 2.38
CA SER A 65 13.13 -0.18 3.18
C SER A 65 12.43 0.94 3.93
N ILE A 66 11.13 0.77 4.17
CA ILE A 66 10.34 1.74 4.92
C ILE A 66 10.66 1.60 6.40
N ILE A 67 11.04 2.72 7.04
CA ILE A 67 11.19 2.80 8.49
C ILE A 67 10.03 3.63 9.01
N TRP A 68 9.20 3.03 9.87
CA TRP A 68 7.98 3.67 10.35
C TRP A 68 7.71 3.24 11.79
N ASP A 69 7.72 4.18 12.71
CA ASP A 69 7.57 3.92 14.14
C ASP A 69 6.34 4.58 14.77
N ILE A 70 5.46 5.15 13.94
CA ILE A 70 4.24 5.78 14.42
C ILE A 70 3.15 4.71 14.62
N PRO A 71 2.43 4.72 15.76
CA PRO A 71 1.31 3.79 15.95
C PRO A 71 0.33 3.90 14.79
N THR A 72 -0.01 2.77 14.17
CA THR A 72 -0.75 2.75 12.91
C THR A 72 -1.86 1.72 12.95
N SER A 73 -3.01 2.09 12.40
CA SER A 73 -4.11 1.18 12.10
C SER A 73 -4.28 1.09 10.59
N ILE A 74 -4.45 -0.13 10.10
CA ILE A 74 -4.60 -0.40 8.67
C ILE A 74 -5.95 -1.07 8.43
N LEU A 75 -6.69 -0.58 7.44
CA LEU A 75 -7.92 -1.21 6.96
C LEU A 75 -7.66 -1.78 5.57
N TYR A 76 -7.94 -3.06 5.41
CA TYR A 76 -7.64 -3.80 4.18
C TYR A 76 -8.87 -4.59 3.73
N GLY A 77 -9.19 -4.53 2.44
CA GLY A 77 -10.27 -5.33 1.86
C GLY A 77 -9.79 -6.74 1.53
N GLU A 78 -10.53 -7.75 1.95
CA GLU A 78 -10.18 -9.15 1.71
C GLU A 78 -9.97 -9.46 0.23
N LYS A 79 -10.75 -8.81 -0.64
CA LYS A 79 -10.69 -9.01 -2.09
C LYS A 79 -9.79 -8.00 -2.81
N ASP A 80 -8.93 -7.32 -2.07
CA ASP A 80 -7.96 -6.42 -2.68
C ASP A 80 -7.03 -7.22 -3.60
N ASP A 81 -7.01 -6.87 -4.88
CA ASP A 81 -6.23 -7.56 -5.89
C ASP A 81 -4.90 -6.86 -6.22
N ILE A 82 -4.64 -5.71 -5.62
CA ILE A 82 -3.40 -4.97 -5.83
C ILE A 82 -2.32 -5.42 -4.85
N THR A 83 -2.69 -5.60 -3.58
CA THR A 83 -1.77 -6.06 -2.54
C THR A 83 -2.30 -7.35 -1.94
N SER A 84 -1.47 -8.38 -1.88
CA SER A 84 -1.88 -9.66 -1.29
C SER A 84 -2.02 -9.56 0.23
N LEU A 85 -2.86 -10.42 0.81
CA LEU A 85 -3.01 -10.48 2.27
C LEU A 85 -1.68 -10.81 2.96
N LYS A 86 -0.88 -11.69 2.34
CA LYS A 86 0.43 -12.04 2.88
C LYS A 86 1.35 -10.82 2.96
N ALA A 87 1.40 -10.02 1.90
CA ALA A 87 2.21 -8.80 1.88
C ALA A 87 1.72 -7.81 2.93
N MET A 88 0.40 -7.67 3.08
CA MET A 88 -0.20 -6.77 4.06
C MET A 88 0.12 -7.20 5.49
N ASN A 89 0.00 -8.50 5.79
CA ASN A 89 0.35 -9.04 7.11
C ASN A 89 1.82 -8.83 7.43
N ASN A 90 2.70 -9.06 6.47
CA ASN A 90 4.14 -8.86 6.66
C ASN A 90 4.45 -7.39 6.96
N PHE A 91 3.81 -6.48 6.24
CA PHE A 91 4.00 -5.04 6.46
C PHE A 91 3.47 -4.63 7.84
N ALA A 92 2.26 -5.06 8.19
CA ALA A 92 1.66 -4.73 9.49
C ALA A 92 2.52 -5.22 10.65
N ASN A 93 3.07 -6.43 10.54
CA ASN A 93 4.00 -6.96 11.54
C ASN A 93 5.30 -6.17 11.60
N LYS A 94 5.82 -5.76 10.44
CA LYS A 94 7.07 -5.01 10.36
C LYS A 94 6.97 -3.66 11.07
N ILE A 95 5.85 -2.95 10.92
CA ILE A 95 5.65 -1.65 11.55
C ILE A 95 4.82 -1.72 12.84
N ASN A 96 4.50 -2.95 13.27
CA ASN A 96 3.72 -3.19 14.49
C ASN A 96 2.35 -2.48 14.46
N ALA A 97 1.66 -2.57 13.33
CA ALA A 97 0.36 -1.93 13.12
C ALA A 97 -0.80 -2.86 13.44
N ASP A 98 -1.94 -2.26 13.79
CA ASP A 98 -3.21 -2.97 13.92
C ASP A 98 -3.82 -3.14 12.54
N LEU A 99 -4.03 -4.38 12.11
CA LEU A 99 -4.61 -4.70 10.82
C LEU A 99 -6.06 -5.15 10.98
N THR A 100 -6.98 -4.45 10.33
CA THR A 100 -8.39 -4.84 10.24
C THR A 100 -8.70 -5.25 8.81
N ILE A 101 -9.31 -6.42 8.65
CA ILE A 101 -9.66 -6.96 7.33
C ILE A 101 -11.17 -6.90 7.15
N LEU A 102 -11.63 -6.21 6.10
CA LEU A 102 -13.04 -6.18 5.76
C LEU A 102 -13.35 -7.38 4.85
N GLU A 103 -14.19 -8.30 5.35
CA GLU A 103 -14.63 -9.45 4.57
C GLU A 103 -15.36 -8.98 3.31
N ASN A 104 -15.01 -9.55 2.17
CA ASN A 104 -15.51 -9.17 0.84
C ASN A 104 -15.21 -7.74 0.42
N GLY A 105 -14.36 -7.01 1.16
CA GLY A 105 -13.96 -5.66 0.80
C GLY A 105 -13.03 -5.63 -0.40
N GLU A 106 -13.16 -4.61 -1.24
CA GLU A 106 -12.31 -4.39 -2.40
C GLU A 106 -11.22 -3.37 -2.09
N HIS A 107 -10.26 -3.20 -3.00
CA HIS A 107 -9.22 -2.20 -2.83
C HIS A 107 -9.81 -0.79 -2.64
N TRP A 108 -10.81 -0.45 -3.46
CA TRP A 108 -11.55 0.80 -3.36
C TRP A 108 -12.87 0.55 -2.64
N PHE A 109 -13.08 1.21 -1.51
CA PHE A 109 -14.31 1.09 -0.74
C PHE A 109 -15.36 1.98 -1.39
N HIS A 110 -16.32 1.38 -2.10
CA HIS A 110 -17.31 2.12 -2.89
C HIS A 110 -18.76 1.69 -2.66
N THR A 111 -19.00 0.54 -2.06
CA THR A 111 -20.39 0.12 -1.72
C THR A 111 -20.82 0.75 -0.41
N GLU A 112 -22.15 0.83 -0.19
CA GLU A 112 -22.67 1.37 1.06
C GLU A 112 -22.17 0.59 2.28
N GLU A 113 -22.09 -0.73 2.18
CA GLU A 113 -21.57 -1.57 3.26
C GLU A 113 -20.09 -1.27 3.54
N GLN A 114 -19.29 -1.12 2.50
CA GLN A 114 -17.87 -0.84 2.63
C GLN A 114 -17.65 0.55 3.23
N ILE A 115 -18.43 1.54 2.81
CA ILE A 115 -18.33 2.90 3.34
C ILE A 115 -18.80 2.95 4.79
N SER A 116 -19.87 2.25 5.14
CA SER A 116 -20.35 2.17 6.52
C SER A 116 -19.31 1.51 7.43
N PHE A 117 -18.68 0.45 6.96
CA PHE A 117 -17.61 -0.21 7.70
C PHE A 117 -16.43 0.71 7.90
N LEU A 118 -16.06 1.45 6.87
CA LEU A 118 -14.96 2.42 6.92
C LEU A 118 -15.24 3.48 7.98
N ASP A 119 -16.44 4.04 7.99
CA ASP A 119 -16.83 5.06 8.97
C ASP A 119 -16.77 4.52 10.40
N SER A 120 -17.26 3.30 10.63
CA SER A 120 -17.22 2.65 11.94
C SER A 120 -15.77 2.38 12.39
N TRP A 121 -14.95 1.90 11.48
CA TRP A 121 -13.54 1.64 11.76
C TRP A 121 -12.80 2.94 12.10
N PHE A 122 -13.08 4.00 11.35
CA PHE A 122 -12.48 5.31 11.56
C PHE A 122 -12.82 5.84 12.95
N GLU A 123 -14.10 5.78 13.33
CA GLU A 123 -14.56 6.21 14.65
C GLU A 123 -13.89 5.42 15.78
N LYS A 124 -13.84 4.10 15.65
CA LYS A 124 -13.18 3.24 16.64
C LYS A 124 -11.70 3.57 16.78
N SER A 125 -11.02 3.80 15.67
CA SER A 125 -9.61 4.10 15.67
C SER A 125 -9.32 5.45 16.34
N ILE A 126 -10.17 6.44 16.12
CA ILE A 126 -10.05 7.74 16.78
C ILE A 126 -10.37 7.62 18.28
N CYS A 127 -11.45 6.94 18.64
CA CYS A 127 -11.86 6.79 20.05
C CYS A 127 -10.81 6.04 20.87
N SER A 128 -10.18 5.01 20.31
CA SER A 128 -9.15 4.26 21.02
C SER A 128 -7.89 5.07 21.29
N ASN A 129 -7.77 6.24 20.66
CA ASN A 129 -6.65 7.15 20.85
C ASN A 129 -6.97 8.36 21.72
N ALA A 130 -8.18 8.44 22.25
CA ALA A 130 -8.60 9.59 23.05
C ALA A 130 -7.95 9.62 24.44
N ASP A 131 -7.20 8.62 24.80
CA ASP A 131 -6.52 8.52 26.09
C ASP A 131 -5.20 9.26 26.12
#